data_87394f58f84bec7ad87360ef671dbf5f
#
_entry.id   87394f58f84bec7ad87360ef671dbf5f
#
_cell.length_a   1.000
_cell.length_b   1.000
_cell.length_c   1.000
_cell.angle_alpha   90.00
_cell.angle_beta   90.00
_cell.angle_gamma   90.00
#
_symmetry.space_group_name_H-M   'P 1'
#
loop_
_entity.id
_entity.type
_entity.pdbx_description
1 polymer ?
#
loop_
_entity_poly.entity_id
_entity_poly.type
_entity_poly.pdbx_seq_one_letter_code
_entity_poly.pdbx_strand_id
1 'polypeptide(L)'
;MQIDRLTKIISTTILGVSIIAACYVFMNGYKQRNNTENAIHVTGMGTKDFDSDLIVWRGSFSKMNFDLPAASASLDADKNNIKNYLVSKGVNESEIVFSAVDIQKQFDDVRNGNGDIVSSVFVGYILTQSVTIESQDVNRIEQISREVSELINTGVEFYSEAPEFY
;
A
#
# COMPACT_ATOMS: atom_id res chain seq x y z
N MET A 1 -82.00 -3.41 -39.19
CA MET A 1 -80.84 -3.33 -40.10
C MET A 1 -80.03 -2.05 -39.99
N GLN A 2 -80.55 -0.90 -39.56
CA GLN A 2 -79.78 0.32 -39.34
C GLN A 2 -79.08 0.34 -37.98
N ILE A 3 -79.69 -0.21 -36.95
CA ILE A 3 -79.14 -0.20 -35.55
C ILE A 3 -77.85 -1.06 -35.45
N ASP A 4 -77.76 -2.14 -36.17
CA ASP A 4 -76.58 -3.02 -36.19
C ASP A 4 -75.36 -2.40 -36.84
N ARG A 5 -75.55 -1.50 -37.81
CA ARG A 5 -74.46 -0.72 -38.42
C ARG A 5 -73.94 0.33 -37.50
N LEU A 6 -74.87 1.01 -36.79
CA LEU A 6 -74.48 2.10 -35.84
C LEU A 6 -73.70 1.53 -34.64
N THR A 7 -74.12 0.42 -34.08
CA THR A 7 -73.41 -0.26 -32.98
C THR A 7 -72.03 -0.78 -33.40
N LYS A 8 -71.89 -1.28 -34.64
CA LYS A 8 -70.57 -1.68 -35.15
C LYS A 8 -69.62 -0.52 -35.34
N ILE A 9 -70.10 0.61 -35.84
CA ILE A 9 -69.30 1.83 -36.01
C ILE A 9 -68.87 2.38 -34.62
N ILE A 10 -69.76 2.43 -33.65
CA ILE A 10 -69.44 2.90 -32.31
C ILE A 10 -68.43 1.99 -31.62
N SER A 11 -68.60 0.67 -31.72
CA SER A 11 -67.67 -0.33 -31.17
C SER A 11 -66.29 -0.24 -31.81
N THR A 12 -66.20 -0.05 -33.11
CA THR A 12 -64.89 0.09 -33.80
C THR A 12 -64.16 1.40 -33.44
N THR A 13 -64.94 2.45 -33.24
CA THR A 13 -64.38 3.76 -32.83
C THR A 13 -63.85 3.71 -31.40
N ILE A 14 -64.56 3.07 -30.47
CA ILE A 14 -64.10 2.88 -29.09
C ILE A 14 -62.86 2.05 -29.04
N LEU A 15 -62.77 1.00 -29.88
CA LEU A 15 -61.58 0.13 -29.94
C LEU A 15 -60.39 0.88 -30.51
N GLY A 16 -60.57 1.74 -31.51
CA GLY A 16 -59.52 2.58 -32.07
C GLY A 16 -59.00 3.60 -31.05
N VAL A 17 -59.89 4.28 -30.30
CA VAL A 17 -59.49 5.23 -29.26
C VAL A 17 -58.76 4.54 -28.12
N SER A 18 -59.17 3.35 -27.70
CA SER A 18 -58.49 2.64 -26.60
C SER A 18 -57.07 2.20 -27.01
N ILE A 19 -56.86 1.82 -28.26
CA ILE A 19 -55.50 1.50 -28.77
C ILE A 19 -54.60 2.74 -28.76
N ILE A 20 -55.09 3.88 -29.22
CA ILE A 20 -54.32 5.12 -29.22
C ILE A 20 -53.97 5.53 -27.77
N ALA A 21 -54.92 5.42 -26.85
CA ALA A 21 -54.70 5.75 -25.43
C ALA A 21 -53.64 4.80 -24.81
N ALA A 22 -53.71 3.50 -25.11
CA ALA A 22 -52.72 2.52 -24.65
C ALA A 22 -51.31 2.85 -25.19
N CYS A 23 -51.17 3.17 -26.49
CA CYS A 23 -49.90 3.54 -27.10
C CYS A 23 -49.34 4.84 -26.46
N TYR A 24 -50.20 5.81 -26.16
CA TYR A 24 -49.77 7.05 -25.53
C TYR A 24 -49.22 6.83 -24.10
N VAL A 25 -49.90 6.03 -23.31
CA VAL A 25 -49.42 5.64 -21.96
C VAL A 25 -48.11 4.88 -22.00
N PHE A 26 -47.99 3.97 -22.98
CA PHE A 26 -46.77 3.17 -23.17
C PHE A 26 -45.57 4.03 -23.58
N MET A 27 -45.77 4.98 -24.52
CA MET A 27 -44.74 5.91 -24.95
C MET A 27 -44.25 6.85 -23.81
N ASN A 28 -45.19 7.34 -22.98
CA ASN A 28 -44.85 8.19 -21.85
C ASN A 28 -44.10 7.42 -20.77
N GLY A 29 -44.50 6.17 -20.49
CA GLY A 29 -43.77 5.30 -19.55
C GLY A 29 -42.33 4.95 -20.03
N TYR A 30 -42.18 4.75 -21.33
CA TYR A 30 -40.86 4.46 -21.91
C TYR A 30 -39.91 5.69 -21.91
N LYS A 31 -40.47 6.90 -22.16
CA LYS A 31 -39.70 8.14 -22.06
C LYS A 31 -39.20 8.46 -20.66
N GLN A 32 -39.99 8.12 -19.64
CA GLN A 32 -39.63 8.38 -18.25
C GLN A 32 -38.60 7.43 -17.72
N ARG A 33 -38.54 6.21 -18.24
CA ARG A 33 -37.54 5.19 -17.88
C ARG A 33 -36.14 5.51 -18.44
N ASN A 34 -36.06 6.20 -19.58
CA ASN A 34 -34.79 6.54 -20.23
C ASN A 34 -34.17 7.86 -19.71
N ASN A 35 -34.86 8.62 -18.88
CA ASN A 35 -34.32 9.86 -18.33
C ASN A 35 -33.49 9.68 -17.04
N THR A 36 -33.36 8.45 -16.55
CA THR A 36 -32.59 8.17 -15.32
C THR A 36 -31.10 7.91 -15.59
N GLU A 37 -30.67 7.87 -16.86
CA GLU A 37 -29.27 7.58 -17.23
C GLU A 37 -28.44 8.80 -17.65
N ASN A 38 -28.98 10.02 -17.51
CA ASN A 38 -28.19 11.24 -17.77
C ASN A 38 -27.40 11.75 -16.54
N ALA A 39 -27.08 10.86 -15.59
CA ALA A 39 -26.09 11.19 -14.59
C ALA A 39 -24.69 11.01 -15.22
N ILE A 40 -24.09 12.11 -15.65
CA ILE A 40 -22.68 12.15 -16.01
C ILE A 40 -21.91 11.98 -14.70
N HIS A 41 -21.40 10.75 -14.43
CA HIS A 41 -20.45 10.54 -13.37
C HIS A 41 -19.12 11.20 -13.75
N VAL A 42 -18.93 12.44 -13.33
CA VAL A 42 -17.65 13.12 -13.44
C VAL A 42 -16.82 12.70 -12.24
N THR A 43 -15.87 11.79 -12.44
CA THR A 43 -14.83 11.52 -11.47
C THR A 43 -13.77 12.62 -11.62
N GLY A 44 -13.90 13.66 -10.81
CA GLY A 44 -12.87 14.67 -10.69
C GLY A 44 -11.74 14.11 -9.84
N MET A 45 -10.52 13.94 -10.39
CA MET A 45 -9.31 13.80 -9.59
C MET A 45 -8.92 15.19 -9.11
N GLY A 46 -9.22 15.48 -7.84
CA GLY A 46 -8.67 16.65 -7.17
C GLY A 46 -7.32 16.25 -6.59
N THR A 47 -6.22 16.70 -7.14
CA THR A 47 -4.92 16.64 -6.51
C THR A 47 -4.86 17.81 -5.52
N LYS A 48 -4.79 17.51 -4.24
CA LYS A 48 -4.48 18.47 -3.20
C LYS A 48 -3.05 18.21 -2.78
N ASP A 49 -2.16 19.12 -3.08
CA ASP A 49 -0.80 19.09 -2.56
C ASP A 49 -0.88 19.36 -1.06
N PHE A 50 -0.39 18.43 -0.27
CA PHE A 50 -0.19 18.61 1.17
C PHE A 50 1.30 18.76 1.40
N ASP A 51 1.71 19.82 2.05
CA ASP A 51 3.02 19.88 2.67
C ASP A 51 2.97 19.03 3.93
N SER A 52 3.73 17.95 3.94
CA SER A 52 3.89 17.11 5.13
C SER A 52 4.75 17.84 6.14
N ASP A 53 4.32 17.87 7.40
CA ASP A 53 5.05 18.45 8.52
C ASP A 53 5.73 17.39 9.41
N LEU A 54 5.56 16.12 9.05
CA LEU A 54 6.18 15.00 9.74
C LEU A 54 6.65 13.94 8.74
N ILE A 55 7.87 13.46 8.92
CA ILE A 55 8.44 12.32 8.19
C ILE A 55 8.82 11.22 9.16
N VAL A 56 8.46 9.99 8.82
CA VAL A 56 8.89 8.79 9.52
C VAL A 56 9.70 7.93 8.56
N TRP A 57 10.95 7.72 8.90
CA TRP A 57 11.84 6.88 8.11
C TRP A 57 12.35 5.71 8.93
N ARG A 58 12.35 4.52 8.32
CA ARG A 58 12.78 3.28 8.95
C ARG A 58 13.88 2.63 8.14
N GLY A 59 14.74 1.94 8.86
CA GLY A 59 15.70 1.06 8.26
C GLY A 59 16.04 -0.08 9.20
N SER A 60 16.66 -1.12 8.67
CA SER A 60 17.09 -2.29 9.43
C SER A 60 18.50 -2.70 9.07
N PHE A 61 19.15 -3.35 9.99
CA PHE A 61 20.50 -3.91 9.81
C PHE A 61 20.60 -5.23 10.55
N SER A 62 21.46 -6.11 10.07
CA SER A 62 21.62 -7.44 10.63
C SER A 62 23.06 -7.90 10.64
N LYS A 63 23.39 -8.82 11.56
CA LYS A 63 24.66 -9.52 11.61
C LYS A 63 24.42 -11.01 11.83
N MET A 64 25.19 -11.80 11.11
CA MET A 64 25.20 -13.25 11.26
C MET A 64 26.55 -13.71 11.82
N ASN A 65 26.52 -14.57 12.84
CA ASN A 65 27.70 -15.25 13.34
C ASN A 65 27.29 -16.59 13.96
N PHE A 66 28.23 -17.55 13.94
CA PHE A 66 28.03 -18.83 14.61
C PHE A 66 27.98 -18.68 16.14
N ASP A 67 28.74 -17.72 16.68
CA ASP A 67 28.77 -17.38 18.09
C ASP A 67 27.85 -16.17 18.38
N LEU A 68 26.88 -16.36 19.27
CA LEU A 68 25.88 -15.34 19.61
C LEU A 68 26.50 -14.06 20.23
N PRO A 69 27.43 -14.15 21.21
CA PRO A 69 28.12 -12.95 21.70
C PRO A 69 28.88 -12.19 20.63
N ALA A 70 29.53 -12.84 19.69
CA ALA A 70 30.25 -12.21 18.60
C ALA A 70 29.29 -11.51 17.61
N ALA A 71 28.14 -12.14 17.33
CA ALA A 71 27.07 -11.52 16.53
C ALA A 71 26.55 -10.24 17.21
N SER A 72 26.29 -10.30 18.52
CA SER A 72 25.81 -9.14 19.29
C SER A 72 26.83 -8.00 19.30
N ALA A 73 28.09 -8.28 19.54
CA ALA A 73 29.15 -7.26 19.53
C ALA A 73 29.28 -6.57 18.16
N SER A 74 29.16 -7.36 17.08
CA SER A 74 29.19 -6.83 15.72
C SER A 74 27.97 -5.96 15.40
N LEU A 75 26.78 -6.37 15.85
CA LEU A 75 25.55 -5.60 15.69
C LEU A 75 25.61 -4.28 16.47
N ASP A 76 26.14 -4.29 17.71
CA ASP A 76 26.34 -3.08 18.51
C ASP A 76 27.32 -2.11 17.86
N ALA A 77 28.37 -2.61 17.22
CA ALA A 77 29.30 -1.78 16.44
C ALA A 77 28.57 -1.10 15.27
N ASP A 78 27.77 -1.83 14.53
CA ASP A 78 26.96 -1.26 13.41
C ASP A 78 25.95 -0.24 13.92
N LYS A 79 25.26 -0.52 15.02
CA LYS A 79 24.35 0.43 15.67
C LYS A 79 25.02 1.76 15.98
N ASN A 80 26.26 1.71 16.54
CA ASN A 80 27.04 2.91 16.85
C ASN A 80 27.45 3.65 15.57
N ASN A 81 27.85 2.94 14.51
CA ASN A 81 28.19 3.53 13.23
C ASN A 81 26.97 4.25 12.60
N ILE A 82 25.80 3.60 12.60
CA ILE A 82 24.55 4.18 12.13
C ILE A 82 24.19 5.42 12.95
N LYS A 83 24.23 5.33 14.26
CA LYS A 83 23.94 6.46 15.14
C LYS A 83 24.85 7.65 14.86
N ASN A 84 26.17 7.41 14.79
CA ASN A 84 27.16 8.45 14.51
C ASN A 84 26.94 9.08 13.13
N TYR A 85 26.62 8.26 12.11
CA TYR A 85 26.31 8.76 10.77
C TYR A 85 25.09 9.69 10.79
N LEU A 86 23.99 9.27 11.40
CA LEU A 86 22.76 10.06 11.48
C LEU A 86 22.96 11.38 12.23
N VAL A 87 23.67 11.35 13.35
CA VAL A 87 24.00 12.55 14.12
C VAL A 87 24.93 13.48 13.31
N SER A 88 25.90 12.95 12.57
CA SER A 88 26.78 13.74 11.70
C SER A 88 26.04 14.44 10.55
N LYS A 89 24.94 13.84 10.09
CA LYS A 89 24.03 14.43 9.08
C LYS A 89 23.00 15.40 9.72
N GLY A 90 23.06 15.60 11.04
CA GLY A 90 22.27 16.60 11.77
C GLY A 90 20.92 16.08 12.32
N VAL A 91 20.73 14.77 12.41
CA VAL A 91 19.57 14.19 13.11
C VAL A 91 19.79 14.30 14.62
N ASN A 92 18.77 14.74 15.35
CA ASN A 92 18.85 14.79 16.81
C ASN A 92 18.82 13.38 17.39
N GLU A 93 19.61 13.13 18.43
CA GLU A 93 19.62 11.81 19.09
C GLU A 93 18.25 11.39 19.64
N SER A 94 17.42 12.35 20.04
CA SER A 94 16.07 12.11 20.55
C SER A 94 15.08 11.63 19.49
N GLU A 95 15.38 11.86 18.21
CA GLU A 95 14.58 11.43 17.08
C GLU A 95 14.97 10.02 16.60
N ILE A 96 16.09 9.47 17.09
CA ILE A 96 16.63 8.17 16.68
C ILE A 96 16.20 7.11 17.69
N VAL A 97 15.32 6.21 17.27
CA VAL A 97 14.80 5.12 18.12
C VAL A 97 15.23 3.79 17.55
N PHE A 98 16.01 3.02 18.32
CA PHE A 98 16.35 1.64 17.96
C PHE A 98 15.35 0.67 18.59
N SER A 99 14.92 -0.33 17.83
CA SER A 99 14.07 -1.42 18.32
C SER A 99 14.82 -2.35 19.27
N ALA A 100 14.11 -3.31 19.87
CA ALA A 100 14.74 -4.49 20.43
C ALA A 100 15.44 -5.32 19.35
N VAL A 101 16.45 -6.09 19.74
CA VAL A 101 17.16 -7.02 18.83
C VAL A 101 16.31 -8.27 18.67
N ASP A 102 16.03 -8.65 17.43
CA ASP A 102 15.47 -9.95 17.07
C ASP A 102 16.59 -10.95 16.84
N ILE A 103 16.46 -12.14 17.42
CA ILE A 103 17.49 -13.21 17.38
C ILE A 103 16.88 -14.46 16.76
N GLN A 104 17.41 -14.89 15.63
CA GLN A 104 16.97 -16.08 14.93
C GLN A 104 18.13 -17.06 14.77
N LYS A 105 17.82 -18.37 14.89
CA LYS A 105 18.77 -19.43 14.53
C LYS A 105 18.63 -19.74 13.07
N GLN A 106 19.74 -19.76 12.37
CA GLN A 106 19.80 -20.10 10.95
C GLN A 106 20.26 -21.55 10.77
N PHE A 107 19.57 -22.25 9.87
CA PHE A 107 19.87 -23.62 9.49
C PHE A 107 19.94 -23.72 7.97
N ASP A 108 20.92 -24.47 7.46
CA ASP A 108 21.02 -24.80 6.06
C ASP A 108 20.56 -26.26 5.82
N ASP A 109 19.77 -26.43 4.76
CA ASP A 109 19.28 -27.75 4.37
C ASP A 109 20.31 -28.53 3.59
N VAL A 110 20.63 -29.73 4.08
CA VAL A 110 21.46 -30.70 3.37
C VAL A 110 20.54 -31.52 2.47
N ARG A 111 20.83 -31.54 1.17
CA ARG A 111 20.04 -32.27 0.17
C ARG A 111 20.79 -33.47 -0.35
N ASN A 112 20.07 -34.57 -0.63
CA ASN A 112 20.62 -35.75 -1.31
C ASN A 112 20.78 -35.50 -2.82
N GLY A 113 21.35 -36.48 -3.54
CA GLY A 113 21.54 -36.41 -5.00
C GLY A 113 20.21 -36.27 -5.82
N ASN A 114 19.09 -36.54 -5.19
CA ASN A 114 17.74 -36.39 -5.80
C ASN A 114 17.07 -35.06 -5.48
N GLY A 115 17.71 -34.19 -4.67
CA GLY A 115 17.17 -32.88 -4.28
C GLY A 115 16.33 -32.90 -2.99
N ASP A 116 16.11 -34.04 -2.35
CA ASP A 116 15.35 -34.13 -1.10
C ASP A 116 16.16 -33.61 0.09
N ILE A 117 15.49 -32.91 1.03
CA ILE A 117 16.13 -32.49 2.28
C ILE A 117 16.30 -33.71 3.18
N VAL A 118 17.53 -34.03 3.53
CA VAL A 118 17.87 -35.18 4.40
C VAL A 118 18.24 -34.77 5.81
N SER A 119 18.70 -33.55 6.02
CA SER A 119 18.97 -32.95 7.32
C SER A 119 19.09 -31.46 7.23
N SER A 120 19.06 -30.76 8.39
CA SER A 120 19.36 -29.33 8.48
C SER A 120 20.49 -29.14 9.46
N VAL A 121 21.48 -28.33 9.09
CA VAL A 121 22.68 -28.04 9.89
C VAL A 121 22.62 -26.62 10.39
N PHE A 122 22.84 -26.42 11.68
CA PHE A 122 22.95 -25.11 12.27
C PHE A 122 24.16 -24.35 11.70
N VAL A 123 23.92 -23.14 11.17
CA VAL A 123 24.98 -22.32 10.53
C VAL A 123 25.19 -20.98 11.26
N GLY A 124 24.40 -20.67 12.27
CA GLY A 124 24.65 -19.48 13.10
C GLY A 124 23.38 -18.80 13.61
N TYR A 125 23.59 -17.66 14.21
CA TYR A 125 22.54 -16.75 14.66
C TYR A 125 22.52 -15.53 13.74
N ILE A 126 21.33 -15.13 13.30
CA ILE A 126 21.07 -13.84 12.67
C ILE A 126 20.43 -12.95 13.71
N LEU A 127 21.06 -11.80 13.96
CA LEU A 127 20.54 -10.75 14.80
C LEU A 127 20.11 -9.58 13.93
N THR A 128 18.88 -9.13 14.08
CA THR A 128 18.34 -8.00 13.33
C THR A 128 17.85 -6.92 14.28
N GLN A 129 18.14 -5.68 13.94
CA GLN A 129 17.64 -4.51 14.66
C GLN A 129 17.17 -3.45 13.68
N SER A 130 16.11 -2.72 14.03
CA SER A 130 15.59 -1.61 13.24
C SER A 130 15.89 -0.28 13.92
N VAL A 131 16.02 0.75 13.11
CA VAL A 131 16.04 2.15 13.54
C VAL A 131 14.87 2.88 12.93
N THR A 132 14.20 3.70 13.72
CA THR A 132 13.13 4.59 13.29
C THR A 132 13.51 6.01 13.60
N ILE A 133 13.33 6.90 12.66
CA ILE A 133 13.54 8.33 12.78
C ILE A 133 12.21 9.02 12.51
N GLU A 134 11.76 9.82 13.47
CA GLU A 134 10.57 10.66 13.36
C GLU A 134 10.99 12.11 13.52
N SER A 135 10.75 12.93 12.51
CA SER A 135 11.24 14.31 12.47
C SER A 135 10.29 15.24 11.72
N GLN A 136 10.28 16.50 12.10
CA GLN A 136 9.60 17.58 11.38
C GLN A 136 10.50 18.18 10.27
N ASP A 137 11.79 17.87 10.24
CA ASP A 137 12.69 18.30 9.17
C ASP A 137 12.61 17.32 7.99
N VAL A 138 11.48 17.38 7.28
CA VAL A 138 11.14 16.47 6.19
C VAL A 138 12.24 16.43 5.13
N ASN A 139 12.72 17.59 4.70
CA ASN A 139 13.71 17.69 3.64
C ASN A 139 15.05 17.02 4.02
N ARG A 140 15.48 17.21 5.27
CA ARG A 140 16.72 16.61 5.75
C ARG A 140 16.64 15.09 5.81
N ILE A 141 15.57 14.55 6.41
CA ILE A 141 15.42 13.09 6.51
C ILE A 141 15.25 12.45 5.14
N GLU A 142 14.51 13.09 4.23
CA GLU A 142 14.39 12.62 2.85
C GLU A 142 15.76 12.56 2.16
N GLN A 143 16.59 13.59 2.32
CA GLN A 143 17.95 13.60 1.77
C GLN A 143 18.81 12.48 2.37
N ILE A 144 18.80 12.32 3.69
CA ILE A 144 19.56 11.27 4.40
C ILE A 144 19.12 9.89 3.92
N SER A 145 17.82 9.65 3.73
CA SER A 145 17.31 8.36 3.26
C SER A 145 17.85 7.96 1.87
N ARG A 146 18.14 8.94 1.01
CA ARG A 146 18.77 8.72 -0.31
C ARG A 146 20.28 8.50 -0.21
N GLU A 147 20.94 9.15 0.75
CA GLU A 147 22.40 9.10 0.93
C GLU A 147 22.84 7.95 1.85
N VAL A 148 21.91 7.25 2.50
CA VAL A 148 22.20 6.21 3.52
C VAL A 148 23.07 5.06 3.00
N SER A 149 23.11 4.87 1.68
CA SER A 149 24.03 3.90 1.03
C SER A 149 25.50 4.19 1.33
N GLU A 150 25.85 5.39 1.80
CA GLU A 150 27.20 5.71 2.28
C GLU A 150 27.63 4.83 3.45
N LEU A 151 26.67 4.32 4.27
CA LEU A 151 26.95 3.39 5.36
C LEU A 151 27.58 2.06 4.88
N ILE A 152 27.31 1.65 3.63
CA ILE A 152 27.91 0.48 3.02
C ILE A 152 29.44 0.59 3.01
N ASN A 153 29.96 1.81 2.79
CA ASN A 153 31.42 2.07 2.79
C ASN A 153 32.04 1.86 4.18
N THR A 154 31.25 1.86 5.24
CA THR A 154 31.68 1.57 6.62
C THR A 154 31.52 0.11 7.00
N GLY A 155 31.04 -0.74 6.07
CA GLY A 155 30.82 -2.18 6.29
C GLY A 155 29.49 -2.53 6.95
N VAL A 156 28.57 -1.56 7.02
CA VAL A 156 27.22 -1.76 7.56
C VAL A 156 26.29 -2.19 6.45
N GLU A 157 25.65 -3.36 6.57
CA GLU A 157 24.53 -3.78 5.73
C GLU A 157 23.25 -3.10 6.22
N PHE A 158 22.89 -2.00 5.61
CA PHE A 158 21.72 -1.22 5.98
C PHE A 158 20.64 -1.33 4.92
N TYR A 159 19.43 -1.75 5.32
CA TYR A 159 18.24 -1.81 4.48
C TYR A 159 17.36 -0.61 4.79
N SER A 160 17.26 0.31 3.83
CA SER A 160 16.42 1.49 3.94
C SER A 160 15.03 1.21 3.39
N GLU A 161 14.00 1.55 4.16
CA GLU A 161 12.62 1.61 3.69
C GLU A 161 12.34 2.99 3.06
N ALA A 162 11.29 3.07 2.25
CA ALA A 162 10.84 4.35 1.74
C ALA A 162 10.29 5.21 2.89
N PRO A 163 10.64 6.50 2.98
CA PRO A 163 10.08 7.38 3.98
C PRO A 163 8.56 7.53 3.83
N GLU A 164 7.86 7.60 4.96
CA GLU A 164 6.43 7.89 5.07
C GLU A 164 6.22 9.35 5.46
N PHE A 165 5.28 10.02 4.81
CA PHE A 165 5.00 11.44 5.00
C PHE A 165 3.59 11.61 5.60
N TYR A 166 3.47 12.45 6.66
CA TYR A 166 2.24 12.66 7.41
C TYR A 166 1.90 14.16 7.53
#